data_e393313ad39da870d831208b30b3b4c3
#
_entry.id   e393313ad39da870d831208b30b3b4c3
#
_cell.length_a   1.000
_cell.length_b   1.000
_cell.length_c   1.000
_cell.angle_alpha   90.00
_cell.angle_beta   90.00
_cell.angle_gamma   90.00
#
_symmetry.space_group_name_H-M   'P 1'
#
loop_
_entity.id
_entity.type
_entity.pdbx_description
1 polymer ?
#
loop_
_entity_poly.entity_id
_entity_poly.type
_entity_poly.pdbx_seq_one_letter_code
_entity_poly.pdbx_strand_id
1 'polypeptide(L)'
;MEYTKEHPLRVFTGFSGYDSQCLALERLKEKNPDFDYELVGWSEVEVNAIAAHNAIFPQYKDRNYGDISAISWGGQVPDFDLFTYSFPCQSISAAGKQAGLEEGSGTRSSLLWECRKAIEVKRPKYLMMENVKALLQKKFKPFFLKWVSELDSFGYDSYYQVMNAADYGVPQHRERVFCISIHRDGDGQTFNFPKPYPLEYCIEDILEKDVDEKYYLSEKVLEYFKRVDEDKSHCHNFNPKKKLI
;
A
#
# COMPACT_ATOMS: atom_id res chain seq x y z
N MET A 1 -18.04 4.48 18.28
CA MET A 1 -16.88 4.52 17.37
C MET A 1 -16.08 5.79 17.72
N GLU A 2 -14.77 5.73 17.76
CA GLU A 2 -13.94 6.86 18.20
C GLU A 2 -13.90 8.01 17.19
N TYR A 3 -13.97 7.69 15.90
CA TYR A 3 -13.90 8.66 14.81
C TYR A 3 -15.24 8.84 14.13
N THR A 4 -15.77 10.07 14.18
CA THR A 4 -17.10 10.44 13.71
C THR A 4 -17.02 11.67 12.79
N LYS A 5 -18.17 12.13 12.26
CA LYS A 5 -18.25 13.37 11.45
C LYS A 5 -17.76 14.61 12.20
N GLU A 6 -17.93 14.65 13.51
CA GLU A 6 -17.50 15.78 14.36
C GLU A 6 -16.02 15.67 14.69
N HIS A 7 -15.49 14.46 14.76
CA HIS A 7 -14.10 14.14 15.07
C HIS A 7 -13.57 13.09 14.07
N PRO A 8 -13.32 13.47 12.81
CA PRO A 8 -12.90 12.52 11.78
C PRO A 8 -11.47 11.99 12.03
N LEU A 9 -11.23 10.75 11.61
CA LEU A 9 -9.87 10.21 11.54
C LEU A 9 -9.04 11.04 10.57
N ARG A 10 -8.02 11.72 11.06
CA ARG A 10 -7.13 12.54 10.23
C ARG A 10 -6.04 11.64 9.63
N VAL A 11 -5.95 11.64 8.32
CA VAL A 11 -5.11 10.70 7.57
C VAL A 11 -4.07 11.46 6.74
N PHE A 12 -2.85 10.98 6.75
CA PHE A 12 -1.83 11.34 5.77
C PHE A 12 -1.37 10.10 5.02
N THR A 13 -1.31 10.17 3.68
CA THR A 13 -0.86 9.04 2.86
C THR A 13 0.45 9.36 2.14
N GLY A 14 1.49 8.55 2.39
CA GLY A 14 2.80 8.64 1.72
C GLY A 14 2.91 7.63 0.58
N PHE A 15 3.48 8.06 -0.55
CA PHE A 15 3.56 7.25 -1.77
C PHE A 15 2.19 6.78 -2.23
N SER A 16 1.23 7.71 -2.20
CA SER A 16 -0.20 7.41 -2.26
C SER A 16 -0.65 6.75 -3.56
N GLY A 17 0.05 6.96 -4.66
CA GLY A 17 -0.43 6.49 -5.95
C GLY A 17 -1.80 7.10 -6.27
N TYR A 18 -2.78 6.26 -6.60
CA TYR A 18 -4.21 6.66 -6.71
C TYR A 18 -4.96 6.59 -5.37
N ASP A 19 -4.28 6.26 -4.30
CA ASP A 19 -4.75 6.20 -2.90
C ASP A 19 -5.79 5.10 -2.60
N SER A 20 -5.38 3.85 -2.79
CA SER A 20 -6.22 2.69 -2.43
C SER A 20 -6.56 2.65 -0.94
N GLN A 21 -5.76 3.25 -0.09
CA GLN A 21 -5.98 3.37 1.35
C GLN A 21 -7.20 4.27 1.64
N CYS A 22 -7.28 5.43 0.98
CA CYS A 22 -8.45 6.30 1.09
C CYS A 22 -9.70 5.65 0.48
N LEU A 23 -9.58 4.89 -0.63
CA LEU A 23 -10.71 4.11 -1.16
C LEU A 23 -11.22 3.09 -0.14
N ALA A 24 -10.33 2.47 0.64
CA ALA A 24 -10.74 1.56 1.71
C ALA A 24 -11.47 2.30 2.84
N LEU A 25 -11.05 3.51 3.18
CA LEU A 25 -11.73 4.36 4.19
C LEU A 25 -13.09 4.84 3.69
N GLU A 26 -13.25 5.20 2.40
CA GLU A 26 -14.56 5.50 1.81
C GLU A 26 -15.52 4.30 1.94
N ARG A 27 -15.07 3.10 1.59
CA ARG A 27 -15.87 1.88 1.75
C ARG A 27 -16.21 1.58 3.22
N LEU A 28 -15.30 1.91 4.14
CA LEU A 28 -15.57 1.78 5.58
C LEU A 28 -16.65 2.76 6.01
N LYS A 29 -16.60 4.00 5.53
CA LYS A 29 -17.60 5.04 5.79
C LYS A 29 -18.97 4.67 5.21
N GLU A 30 -19.04 4.10 4.00
CA GLU A 30 -20.27 3.59 3.41
C GLU A 30 -20.93 2.50 4.27
N LYS A 31 -20.12 1.60 4.85
CA LYS A 31 -20.59 0.51 5.72
C LYS A 31 -20.89 0.94 7.15
N ASN A 32 -20.32 2.03 7.61
CA ASN A 32 -20.45 2.55 8.97
C ASN A 32 -20.73 4.06 8.94
N PRO A 33 -22.00 4.46 8.86
CA PRO A 33 -22.41 5.88 8.70
C PRO A 33 -21.96 6.81 9.83
N ASP A 34 -21.60 6.25 10.99
CA ASP A 34 -21.06 7.01 12.13
C ASP A 34 -19.55 7.25 12.02
N PHE A 35 -18.86 6.51 11.15
CA PHE A 35 -17.42 6.69 10.91
C PHE A 35 -17.20 7.82 9.89
N ASP A 36 -16.18 8.64 10.15
CA ASP A 36 -15.71 9.60 9.15
C ASP A 36 -14.17 9.75 9.21
N TYR A 37 -13.59 10.20 8.11
CA TYR A 37 -12.18 10.51 8.00
C TYR A 37 -11.93 11.78 7.18
N GLU A 38 -10.80 12.40 7.35
CA GLU A 38 -10.30 13.52 6.56
C GLU A 38 -8.89 13.23 6.08
N LEU A 39 -8.67 13.24 4.75
CA LEU A 39 -7.33 13.21 4.18
C LEU A 39 -6.71 14.61 4.34
N VAL A 40 -5.87 14.80 5.35
CA VAL A 40 -5.25 16.10 5.65
C VAL A 40 -4.06 16.41 4.76
N GLY A 41 -3.48 15.38 4.13
CA GLY A 41 -2.38 15.51 3.18
C GLY A 41 -1.99 14.18 2.57
N TRP A 42 -1.33 14.25 1.43
CA TRP A 42 -0.78 13.11 0.72
C TRP A 42 0.52 13.47 0.00
N SER A 43 1.33 12.47 -0.34
CA SER A 43 2.61 12.65 -1.00
C SER A 43 2.74 11.68 -2.18
N GLU A 44 2.85 12.25 -3.38
CA GLU A 44 3.09 11.54 -4.63
C GLU A 44 3.79 12.47 -5.64
N VAL A 45 4.68 11.92 -6.47
CA VAL A 45 5.45 12.67 -7.46
C VAL A 45 5.18 12.21 -8.91
N GLU A 46 4.58 11.03 -9.07
CA GLU A 46 4.32 10.47 -10.38
C GLU A 46 3.07 11.12 -10.99
N VAL A 47 3.22 11.76 -12.16
CA VAL A 47 2.19 12.61 -12.77
C VAL A 47 0.88 11.86 -13.06
N ASN A 48 0.98 10.62 -13.57
CA ASN A 48 -0.21 9.82 -13.88
C ASN A 48 -0.92 9.34 -12.60
N ALA A 49 -0.16 9.03 -11.55
CA ALA A 49 -0.72 8.67 -10.25
C ALA A 49 -1.44 9.86 -9.60
N ILE A 50 -0.83 11.07 -9.67
CA ILE A 50 -1.46 12.31 -9.23
C ILE A 50 -2.76 12.58 -10.00
N ALA A 51 -2.74 12.41 -11.33
CA ALA A 51 -3.95 12.59 -12.16
C ALA A 51 -5.05 11.59 -11.76
N ALA A 52 -4.71 10.33 -11.53
CA ALA A 52 -5.65 9.31 -11.09
C ALA A 52 -6.21 9.61 -9.69
N HIS A 53 -5.36 9.99 -8.73
CA HIS A 53 -5.78 10.44 -7.40
C HIS A 53 -6.77 11.60 -7.49
N ASN A 54 -6.44 12.64 -8.26
CA ASN A 54 -7.29 13.83 -8.39
C ASN A 54 -8.62 13.55 -9.09
N ALA A 55 -8.68 12.55 -9.96
CA ALA A 55 -9.92 12.10 -10.58
C ALA A 55 -10.85 11.37 -9.58
N ILE A 56 -10.27 10.60 -8.66
CA ILE A 56 -11.02 9.84 -7.66
C ILE A 56 -11.39 10.73 -6.46
N PHE A 57 -10.46 11.59 -6.03
CA PHE A 57 -10.60 12.45 -4.84
C PHE A 57 -10.41 13.93 -5.18
N PRO A 58 -11.27 14.52 -6.04
CA PRO A 58 -11.11 15.91 -6.48
C PRO A 58 -11.13 16.94 -5.33
N GLN A 59 -11.77 16.60 -4.21
CA GLN A 59 -11.82 17.44 -3.01
C GLN A 59 -10.47 17.56 -2.28
N TYR A 60 -9.52 16.65 -2.53
CA TYR A 60 -8.20 16.62 -1.87
C TYR A 60 -7.04 16.97 -2.82
N LYS A 61 -7.31 17.35 -4.06
CA LYS A 61 -6.29 17.61 -5.11
C LYS A 61 -5.19 18.59 -4.68
N ASP A 62 -5.55 19.60 -3.89
CA ASP A 62 -4.64 20.67 -3.47
C ASP A 62 -3.86 20.31 -2.17
N ARG A 63 -3.99 19.06 -1.67
CA ARG A 63 -3.31 18.59 -0.47
C ARG A 63 -2.10 17.69 -0.77
N ASN A 64 -1.60 17.67 -2.01
CA ASN A 64 -0.37 16.96 -2.37
C ASN A 64 0.87 17.74 -1.94
N TYR A 65 1.68 17.12 -1.10
CA TYR A 65 2.96 17.67 -0.64
C TYR A 65 4.16 17.28 -1.53
N GLY A 66 3.94 16.52 -2.61
CA GLY A 66 4.97 16.13 -3.56
C GLY A 66 5.96 15.11 -3.01
N ASP A 67 7.26 15.40 -3.13
CA ASP A 67 8.32 14.48 -2.70
C ASP A 67 8.39 14.41 -1.16
N ILE A 68 8.22 13.21 -0.62
CA ILE A 68 8.22 12.96 0.83
C ILE A 68 9.54 13.41 1.51
N SER A 69 10.66 13.35 0.78
CA SER A 69 11.97 13.77 1.29
C SER A 69 12.11 15.29 1.47
N ALA A 70 11.27 16.06 0.76
CA ALA A 70 11.26 17.52 0.80
C ALA A 70 10.23 18.10 1.78
N ILE A 71 9.40 17.26 2.40
CA ILE A 71 8.33 17.72 3.30
C ILE A 71 8.91 18.26 4.62
N SER A 72 8.49 19.47 4.99
CA SER A 72 8.76 20.07 6.32
C SER A 72 7.64 19.67 7.29
N TRP A 73 7.83 18.56 8.01
CA TRP A 73 6.81 17.97 8.88
C TRP A 73 6.43 18.86 10.09
N GLY A 74 7.34 19.71 10.56
CA GLY A 74 7.13 20.54 11.75
C GLY A 74 6.23 21.77 11.56
N GLY A 75 5.96 22.21 10.32
CA GLY A 75 5.28 23.48 10.09
C GLY A 75 4.23 23.53 9.00
N GLN A 76 4.37 22.71 7.95
CA GLN A 76 3.51 22.78 6.77
C GLN A 76 2.36 21.76 6.80
N VAL A 77 2.63 20.60 7.41
CA VAL A 77 1.67 19.48 7.42
C VAL A 77 0.84 19.57 8.70
N PRO A 78 -0.51 19.52 8.61
CA PRO A 78 -1.37 19.38 9.79
C PRO A 78 -1.06 18.09 10.55
N ASP A 79 -1.42 18.02 11.83
CA ASP A 79 -1.33 16.77 12.59
C ASP A 79 -2.33 15.75 12.05
N PHE A 80 -2.02 14.46 12.18
CA PHE A 80 -2.84 13.35 11.70
C PHE A 80 -2.75 12.15 12.65
N ASP A 81 -3.82 11.36 12.66
CA ASP A 81 -3.96 10.19 13.53
C ASP A 81 -3.42 8.91 12.86
N LEU A 82 -3.58 8.80 11.52
CA LEU A 82 -3.15 7.67 10.72
C LEU A 82 -2.15 8.12 9.66
N PHE A 83 -1.00 7.47 9.63
CA PHE A 83 -0.04 7.55 8.53
C PHE A 83 -0.01 6.23 7.77
N THR A 84 -0.38 6.26 6.48
CA THR A 84 -0.19 5.12 5.59
C THR A 84 0.99 5.37 4.67
N TYR A 85 1.84 4.34 4.43
CA TYR A 85 2.99 4.49 3.55
C TYR A 85 3.35 3.17 2.87
N SER A 86 3.34 3.21 1.52
CA SER A 86 3.67 2.08 0.65
C SER A 86 4.89 2.47 -0.18
N PHE A 87 6.06 2.52 0.47
CA PHE A 87 7.29 2.99 -0.16
C PHE A 87 7.70 2.12 -1.36
N PRO A 88 8.42 2.67 -2.37
CA PRO A 88 8.73 1.97 -3.60
C PRO A 88 9.45 0.63 -3.40
N CYS A 89 8.93 -0.43 -4.00
CA CYS A 89 9.45 -1.79 -3.89
C CYS A 89 10.45 -2.18 -5.00
N GLN A 90 10.78 -1.28 -5.91
CA GLN A 90 11.58 -1.58 -7.12
C GLN A 90 12.97 -2.15 -6.82
N SER A 91 13.55 -1.78 -5.68
CA SER A 91 14.87 -2.26 -5.27
C SER A 91 14.82 -3.54 -4.42
N ILE A 92 13.63 -4.07 -4.12
CA ILE A 92 13.44 -5.28 -3.29
C ILE A 92 12.55 -6.33 -3.96
N SER A 93 11.75 -5.97 -4.96
CA SER A 93 10.88 -6.92 -5.65
C SER A 93 11.67 -7.95 -6.47
N ALA A 94 11.09 -9.14 -6.67
CA ALA A 94 11.68 -10.19 -7.49
C ALA A 94 11.90 -9.77 -8.96
N ALA A 95 11.07 -8.86 -9.47
CA ALA A 95 11.17 -8.30 -10.82
C ALA A 95 12.12 -7.08 -10.88
N GLY A 96 12.65 -6.59 -9.75
CA GLY A 96 13.49 -5.41 -9.67
C GLY A 96 14.99 -5.73 -9.58
N LYS A 97 15.82 -4.67 -9.56
CA LYS A 97 17.29 -4.78 -9.48
C LYS A 97 17.82 -5.31 -8.13
N GLN A 98 16.95 -5.50 -7.14
CA GLN A 98 17.31 -5.93 -5.78
C GLN A 98 18.51 -5.16 -5.17
N ALA A 99 18.60 -3.85 -5.46
CA ALA A 99 19.70 -2.97 -5.09
C ALA A 99 19.79 -2.66 -3.59
N GLY A 100 18.73 -3.03 -2.82
CA GLY A 100 18.75 -2.92 -1.37
C GLY A 100 17.81 -1.88 -0.80
N LEU A 101 17.78 -1.83 0.53
CA LEU A 101 16.93 -1.00 1.37
C LEU A 101 17.76 -0.21 2.39
N GLU A 102 19.07 -0.12 2.18
CA GLU A 102 19.98 0.51 3.11
C GLU A 102 19.70 2.01 3.21
N GLU A 103 19.75 2.52 4.43
CA GLU A 103 19.62 3.95 4.70
C GLU A 103 20.74 4.71 3.99
N GLY A 104 20.38 5.81 3.32
CA GLY A 104 21.37 6.61 2.58
C GLY A 104 21.87 5.98 1.27
N SER A 105 21.36 4.82 0.87
CA SER A 105 21.79 4.15 -0.39
C SER A 105 21.38 4.87 -1.66
N GLY A 106 20.49 5.87 -1.58
CA GLY A 106 19.93 6.56 -2.74
C GLY A 106 19.01 5.69 -3.61
N THR A 107 18.68 4.47 -3.17
CA THR A 107 17.72 3.62 -3.87
C THR A 107 16.29 4.12 -3.60
N ARG A 108 15.36 3.87 -4.55
CA ARG A 108 13.95 4.23 -4.31
C ARG A 108 13.36 3.56 -3.06
N SER A 109 13.79 2.35 -2.73
CA SER A 109 13.29 1.64 -1.55
C SER A 109 13.86 2.20 -0.24
N SER A 110 14.97 2.94 -0.27
CA SER A 110 15.52 3.64 0.91
C SER A 110 14.65 4.83 1.36
N LEU A 111 13.66 5.23 0.56
CA LEU A 111 12.66 6.24 0.97
C LEU A 111 11.81 5.81 2.16
N LEU A 112 11.83 4.53 2.55
CA LEU A 112 11.30 4.09 3.85
C LEU A 112 11.84 4.96 5.00
N TRP A 113 13.14 5.29 4.96
CA TRP A 113 13.80 6.04 6.03
C TRP A 113 13.37 7.51 6.08
N GLU A 114 12.79 8.06 4.99
CA GLU A 114 12.18 9.40 5.01
C GLU A 114 10.88 9.43 5.80
N CYS A 115 10.16 8.30 5.88
CA CYS A 115 8.95 8.18 6.71
C CYS A 115 9.27 8.36 8.20
N ARG A 116 10.50 8.08 8.64
CA ARG A 116 10.96 8.29 10.02
C ARG A 116 10.72 9.72 10.48
N LYS A 117 11.06 10.70 9.65
CA LYS A 117 10.90 12.14 9.97
C LYS A 117 9.44 12.50 10.25
N ALA A 118 8.51 11.94 9.45
CA ALA A 118 7.08 12.13 9.67
C ALA A 118 6.65 11.56 11.04
N ILE A 119 7.09 10.34 11.34
CA ILE A 119 6.73 9.61 12.55
C ILE A 119 7.30 10.28 13.80
N GLU A 120 8.57 10.69 13.78
CA GLU A 120 9.23 11.39 14.88
C GLU A 120 8.56 12.72 15.23
N VAL A 121 8.20 13.51 14.21
CA VAL A 121 7.64 14.85 14.39
C VAL A 121 6.15 14.82 14.71
N LYS A 122 5.39 14.00 14.00
CA LYS A 122 3.92 13.97 14.08
C LYS A 122 3.37 12.96 15.09
N ARG A 123 4.12 11.89 15.38
CA ARG A 123 3.74 10.83 16.33
C ARG A 123 2.30 10.36 16.15
N PRO A 124 1.87 9.99 14.93
CA PRO A 124 0.48 9.60 14.69
C PRO A 124 0.11 8.38 15.53
N LYS A 125 -1.17 8.26 15.93
CA LYS A 125 -1.65 7.16 16.76
C LYS A 125 -1.50 5.79 16.04
N TYR A 126 -1.68 5.80 14.71
CA TYR A 126 -1.65 4.59 13.89
C TYR A 126 -0.71 4.74 12.70
N LEU A 127 0.01 3.66 12.40
CA LEU A 127 0.84 3.53 11.22
C LEU A 127 0.38 2.30 10.43
N MET A 128 0.27 2.44 9.11
CA MET A 128 0.02 1.31 8.21
C MET A 128 1.04 1.31 7.08
N MET A 129 1.95 0.34 7.11
CA MET A 129 2.92 0.09 6.05
C MET A 129 2.46 -1.08 5.17
N GLU A 130 2.55 -0.93 3.86
CA GLU A 130 2.35 -2.02 2.90
C GLU A 130 3.58 -2.16 2.01
N ASN A 131 3.97 -3.41 1.67
CA ASN A 131 5.00 -3.66 0.67
C ASN A 131 4.90 -5.09 0.11
N VAL A 132 5.77 -5.43 -0.85
CA VAL A 132 5.85 -6.77 -1.42
C VAL A 132 6.33 -7.81 -0.39
N LYS A 133 5.85 -9.06 -0.49
CA LYS A 133 6.26 -10.19 0.35
C LYS A 133 7.78 -10.38 0.41
N ALA A 134 8.50 -10.01 -0.66
CA ALA A 134 9.96 -10.10 -0.73
C ALA A 134 10.67 -9.35 0.40
N LEU A 135 10.03 -8.33 1.01
CA LEU A 135 10.55 -7.61 2.17
C LEU A 135 10.86 -8.55 3.36
N LEU A 136 10.14 -9.65 3.49
CA LEU A 136 10.35 -10.66 4.55
C LEU A 136 11.31 -11.78 4.15
N GLN A 137 11.85 -11.77 2.93
CA GLN A 137 12.88 -12.75 2.52
C GLN A 137 14.22 -12.50 3.23
N LYS A 138 15.02 -13.56 3.33
CA LYS A 138 16.31 -13.59 4.07
C LYS A 138 17.18 -12.35 3.80
N LYS A 139 17.23 -11.87 2.56
CA LYS A 139 18.05 -10.72 2.14
C LYS A 139 17.56 -9.40 2.73
N PHE A 140 16.24 -9.18 2.81
CA PHE A 140 15.66 -7.88 3.16
C PHE A 140 15.04 -7.83 4.56
N LYS A 141 14.72 -9.00 5.13
CA LYS A 141 14.14 -9.11 6.46
C LYS A 141 14.95 -8.39 7.56
N PRO A 142 16.30 -8.38 7.56
CA PRO A 142 17.05 -7.61 8.56
C PRO A 142 16.75 -6.11 8.55
N PHE A 143 16.56 -5.51 7.37
CA PHE A 143 16.21 -4.09 7.24
C PHE A 143 14.78 -3.82 7.74
N PHE A 144 13.87 -4.73 7.42
CA PHE A 144 12.50 -4.63 7.94
C PHE A 144 12.46 -4.73 9.48
N LEU A 145 13.21 -5.67 10.06
CA LEU A 145 13.29 -5.81 11.51
C LEU A 145 14.00 -4.61 12.18
N LYS A 146 15.00 -4.01 11.51
CA LYS A 146 15.58 -2.74 11.96
C LYS A 146 14.52 -1.65 12.00
N TRP A 147 13.68 -1.53 10.96
CA TRP A 147 12.58 -0.58 10.92
C TRP A 147 11.58 -0.80 12.05
N VAL A 148 11.15 -2.03 12.28
CA VAL A 148 10.25 -2.38 13.40
C VAL A 148 10.88 -2.01 14.74
N SER A 149 12.18 -2.24 14.93
CA SER A 149 12.91 -1.83 16.14
C SER A 149 12.99 -0.31 16.32
N GLU A 150 13.08 0.45 15.24
CA GLU A 150 13.00 1.92 15.31
C GLU A 150 11.59 2.37 15.73
N LEU A 151 10.54 1.78 15.15
CA LEU A 151 9.17 2.07 15.57
C LEU A 151 8.93 1.75 17.04
N ASP A 152 9.49 0.63 17.54
CA ASP A 152 9.46 0.29 18.96
C ASP A 152 10.13 1.38 19.83
N SER A 153 11.28 1.91 19.39
CA SER A 153 11.99 3.00 20.09
C SER A 153 11.19 4.32 20.10
N PHE A 154 10.30 4.52 19.12
CA PHE A 154 9.37 5.66 19.04
C PHE A 154 8.08 5.43 19.84
N GLY A 155 7.93 4.27 20.50
CA GLY A 155 6.78 3.96 21.34
C GLY A 155 5.65 3.22 20.63
N TYR A 156 5.92 2.54 19.49
CA TYR A 156 4.92 1.78 18.77
C TYR A 156 5.03 0.28 19.02
N ASP A 157 3.89 -0.39 19.19
CA ASP A 157 3.75 -1.83 19.08
C ASP A 157 3.38 -2.20 17.64
N SER A 158 4.18 -3.07 17.00
CA SER A 158 4.05 -3.40 15.58
C SER A 158 3.61 -4.84 15.36
N TYR A 159 2.60 -5.01 14.52
CA TYR A 159 2.01 -6.29 14.11
C TYR A 159 2.16 -6.42 12.59
N TYR A 160 2.70 -7.54 12.09
CA TYR A 160 2.85 -7.71 10.65
C TYR A 160 2.47 -9.10 10.17
N GLN A 161 1.89 -9.15 8.99
CA GLN A 161 1.43 -10.38 8.34
C GLN A 161 1.51 -10.25 6.81
N VAL A 162 1.78 -11.39 6.14
CA VAL A 162 1.57 -11.48 4.69
C VAL A 162 0.10 -11.81 4.44
N MET A 163 -0.55 -10.99 3.62
CA MET A 163 -1.94 -11.18 3.21
C MET A 163 -2.01 -11.35 1.70
N ASN A 164 -2.91 -12.23 1.24
CA ASN A 164 -3.19 -12.41 -0.17
C ASN A 164 -4.55 -11.81 -0.52
N ALA A 165 -4.63 -10.96 -1.52
CA ALA A 165 -5.88 -10.31 -1.92
C ALA A 165 -7.01 -11.32 -2.23
N ALA A 166 -6.67 -12.51 -2.75
CA ALA A 166 -7.64 -13.57 -3.01
C ALA A 166 -8.35 -14.09 -1.75
N ASP A 167 -7.71 -13.97 -0.58
CA ASP A 167 -8.29 -14.37 0.71
C ASP A 167 -9.22 -13.30 1.30
N TYR A 168 -9.39 -12.17 0.59
CA TYR A 168 -10.15 -11.00 1.06
C TYR A 168 -11.06 -10.43 -0.04
N GLY A 169 -11.64 -11.30 -0.86
CA GLY A 169 -12.68 -10.94 -1.82
C GLY A 169 -12.20 -10.27 -3.11
N VAL A 170 -10.91 -10.34 -3.45
CA VAL A 170 -10.36 -9.84 -4.72
C VAL A 170 -9.86 -11.00 -5.57
N PRO A 171 -10.38 -11.23 -6.80
CA PRO A 171 -9.99 -12.36 -7.64
C PRO A 171 -8.59 -12.15 -8.26
N GLN A 172 -7.61 -11.90 -7.41
CA GLN A 172 -6.20 -11.67 -7.77
C GLN A 172 -5.28 -12.34 -6.74
N HIS A 173 -4.35 -13.17 -7.20
CA HIS A 173 -3.27 -13.66 -6.36
C HIS A 173 -2.22 -12.55 -6.18
N ARG A 174 -2.35 -11.79 -5.08
CA ARG A 174 -1.47 -10.66 -4.74
C ARG A 174 -1.08 -10.71 -3.28
N GLU A 175 0.11 -11.25 -3.01
CA GLU A 175 0.66 -11.30 -1.65
C GLU A 175 1.39 -10.00 -1.31
N ARG A 176 1.01 -9.41 -0.17
CA ARG A 176 1.65 -8.21 0.39
C ARG A 176 1.89 -8.38 1.88
N VAL A 177 2.97 -7.80 2.36
CA VAL A 177 3.16 -7.64 3.79
C VAL A 177 2.50 -6.34 4.24
N PHE A 178 1.66 -6.44 5.25
CA PHE A 178 1.12 -5.30 5.97
C PHE A 178 1.77 -5.26 7.35
N CYS A 179 2.18 -4.06 7.78
CA CYS A 179 2.64 -3.81 9.14
C CYS A 179 1.79 -2.69 9.72
N ILE A 180 1.05 -3.01 10.77
CA ILE A 180 0.24 -2.07 11.52
C ILE A 180 0.98 -1.77 12.81
N SER A 181 1.18 -0.48 13.12
CA SER A 181 1.81 -0.08 14.36
C SER A 181 0.92 0.89 15.12
N ILE A 182 0.78 0.69 16.42
CA ILE A 182 -0.09 1.47 17.30
C ILE A 182 0.78 2.11 18.38
N HIS A 183 0.65 3.41 18.56
CA HIS A 183 1.38 4.14 19.59
C HIS A 183 0.90 3.74 20.99
N ARG A 184 1.82 3.46 21.91
CA ARG A 184 1.52 2.96 23.25
C ARG A 184 0.80 3.95 24.15
N ASP A 185 0.94 5.25 23.90
CA ASP A 185 0.21 6.30 24.62
C ASP A 185 -1.30 6.34 24.26
N GLY A 186 -1.73 5.51 23.30
CA GLY A 186 -3.13 5.29 22.98
C GLY A 186 -3.81 4.33 23.96
N ASP A 187 -5.00 3.84 23.59
CA ASP A 187 -5.91 3.07 24.47
C ASP A 187 -5.45 1.64 24.81
N GLY A 188 -4.16 1.31 24.68
CA GLY A 188 -3.61 -0.03 24.96
C GLY A 188 -4.19 -1.13 24.05
N GLN A 189 -4.65 -0.77 22.87
CA GLN A 189 -5.30 -1.71 21.96
C GLN A 189 -4.28 -2.65 21.30
N THR A 190 -4.62 -3.93 21.30
CA THR A 190 -3.91 -4.93 20.48
C THR A 190 -4.55 -5.03 19.11
N PHE A 191 -3.73 -5.23 18.06
CA PHE A 191 -4.23 -5.41 16.70
C PHE A 191 -4.25 -6.89 16.32
N ASN A 192 -5.35 -7.32 15.70
CA ASN A 192 -5.49 -8.62 15.08
C ASN A 192 -5.86 -8.47 13.61
N PHE A 193 -5.10 -9.13 12.72
CA PHE A 193 -5.44 -9.15 11.31
C PHE A 193 -6.78 -9.85 11.08
N PRO A 194 -7.59 -9.37 10.10
CA PRO A 194 -8.85 -10.00 9.77
C PRO A 194 -8.63 -11.44 9.28
N LYS A 195 -9.58 -12.33 9.59
CA LYS A 195 -9.54 -13.71 9.11
C LYS A 195 -9.87 -13.75 7.62
N PRO A 196 -9.21 -14.62 6.85
CA PRO A 196 -9.58 -14.87 5.45
C PRO A 196 -11.05 -15.30 5.33
N TYR A 197 -11.65 -14.97 4.17
CA TYR A 197 -12.99 -15.45 3.80
C TYR A 197 -13.00 -15.92 2.33
N PRO A 198 -13.91 -16.84 1.97
CA PRO A 198 -13.97 -17.40 0.62
C PRO A 198 -14.20 -16.32 -0.44
N LEU A 199 -13.55 -16.48 -1.60
CA LEU A 199 -13.82 -15.66 -2.77
C LEU A 199 -15.13 -16.11 -3.42
N GLU A 200 -16.08 -15.19 -3.59
CA GLU A 200 -17.43 -15.50 -4.10
C GLU A 200 -17.54 -15.38 -5.62
N TYR A 201 -16.57 -14.75 -6.29
CA TYR A 201 -16.55 -14.51 -7.73
C TYR A 201 -15.13 -14.67 -8.30
N CYS A 202 -15.04 -14.86 -9.61
CA CYS A 202 -13.79 -15.04 -10.34
C CYS A 202 -13.47 -13.84 -11.23
N ILE A 203 -12.35 -13.89 -11.96
CA ILE A 203 -11.94 -12.80 -12.85
C ILE A 203 -12.96 -12.55 -13.97
N GLU A 204 -13.59 -13.61 -14.47
CA GLU A 204 -14.59 -13.54 -15.54
C GLU A 204 -15.82 -12.71 -15.15
N ASP A 205 -16.18 -12.69 -13.85
CA ASP A 205 -17.34 -11.94 -13.35
C ASP A 205 -17.11 -10.41 -13.37
N ILE A 206 -15.85 -9.99 -13.44
CA ILE A 206 -15.46 -8.56 -13.43
C ILE A 206 -14.93 -8.06 -14.77
N LEU A 207 -14.85 -8.94 -15.80
CA LEU A 207 -14.43 -8.53 -17.13
C LEU A 207 -15.52 -7.70 -17.82
N GLU A 208 -15.11 -6.62 -18.45
CA GLU A 208 -15.97 -5.83 -19.33
C GLU A 208 -16.33 -6.63 -20.57
N LYS A 209 -17.61 -6.57 -21.02
CA LYS A 209 -18.09 -7.32 -22.19
C LYS A 209 -17.75 -6.62 -23.50
N ASP A 210 -17.86 -5.30 -23.51
CA ASP A 210 -17.61 -4.45 -24.67
C ASP A 210 -16.37 -3.61 -24.42
N VAL A 211 -15.23 -4.03 -24.99
CA VAL A 211 -13.93 -3.38 -24.80
C VAL A 211 -13.48 -2.79 -26.13
N ASP A 212 -13.09 -1.51 -26.16
CA ASP A 212 -12.54 -0.82 -27.33
C ASP A 212 -11.28 -1.58 -27.83
N GLU A 213 -11.17 -1.76 -29.16
CA GLU A 213 -10.06 -2.48 -29.81
C GLU A 213 -8.67 -1.97 -29.41
N LYS A 214 -8.54 -0.70 -29.09
CA LYS A 214 -7.26 -0.09 -28.64
C LYS A 214 -6.68 -0.72 -27.36
N TYR A 215 -7.51 -1.41 -26.54
CA TYR A 215 -7.08 -2.08 -25.31
C TYR A 215 -6.69 -3.55 -25.54
N TYR A 216 -6.98 -4.12 -26.72
CA TYR A 216 -6.53 -5.48 -27.04
C TYR A 216 -5.03 -5.49 -27.35
N LEU A 217 -4.39 -6.56 -26.96
CA LEU A 217 -2.97 -6.77 -27.26
C LEU A 217 -2.79 -7.01 -28.78
N SER A 218 -1.74 -6.44 -29.34
CA SER A 218 -1.37 -6.72 -30.73
C SER A 218 -0.99 -8.19 -30.93
N GLU A 219 -1.18 -8.73 -32.14
CA GLU A 219 -0.80 -10.10 -32.50
C GLU A 219 0.65 -10.43 -32.09
N LYS A 220 1.57 -9.51 -32.29
CA LYS A 220 2.99 -9.67 -31.91
C LYS A 220 3.16 -9.91 -30.41
N VAL A 221 2.37 -9.25 -29.56
CA VAL A 221 2.41 -9.43 -28.12
C VAL A 221 1.75 -10.74 -27.72
N LEU A 222 0.65 -11.12 -28.36
CA LEU A 222 -0.02 -12.41 -28.15
C LEU A 222 0.89 -13.59 -28.53
N GLU A 223 1.61 -13.51 -29.65
CA GLU A 223 2.61 -14.51 -30.02
C GLU A 223 3.79 -14.59 -29.05
N TYR A 224 4.21 -13.45 -28.50
CA TYR A 224 5.22 -13.43 -27.44
C TYR A 224 4.74 -14.20 -26.20
N PHE A 225 3.53 -13.94 -25.72
CA PHE A 225 2.97 -14.64 -24.58
C PHE A 225 2.77 -16.14 -24.86
N LYS A 226 2.31 -16.53 -26.04
CA LYS A 226 2.20 -17.96 -26.43
C LYS A 226 3.56 -18.66 -26.33
N ARG A 227 4.62 -18.05 -26.84
CA ARG A 227 5.99 -18.60 -26.75
C ARG A 227 6.50 -18.71 -25.31
N VAL A 228 6.19 -17.71 -24.46
CA VAL A 228 6.55 -17.72 -23.04
C VAL A 228 5.79 -18.82 -22.29
N ASP A 229 4.54 -19.06 -22.63
CA ASP A 229 3.73 -20.14 -22.04
C ASP A 229 4.21 -21.55 -22.46
N GLU A 230 4.72 -21.69 -23.70
CA GLU A 230 5.34 -22.93 -24.20
C GLU A 230 6.70 -23.18 -23.58
N ASP A 231 7.48 -22.16 -23.25
CA ASP A 231 8.74 -22.24 -22.57
C ASP A 231 8.56 -22.40 -21.05
N LYS A 232 8.35 -23.66 -20.62
CA LYS A 232 8.15 -24.03 -19.21
C LYS A 232 9.28 -23.63 -18.27
N SER A 233 10.44 -23.17 -18.80
CA SER A 233 11.60 -22.74 -17.99
C SER A 233 11.36 -21.39 -17.30
N HIS A 234 10.43 -20.56 -17.80
CA HIS A 234 10.14 -19.22 -17.28
C HIS A 234 8.78 -19.11 -16.57
N CYS A 235 7.90 -20.09 -16.72
CA CYS A 235 6.58 -20.08 -16.08
C CYS A 235 6.57 -20.72 -14.71
N HIS A 236 6.99 -20.01 -13.70
CA HIS A 236 6.94 -20.52 -12.33
C HIS A 236 5.54 -20.62 -11.72
N ASN A 237 4.45 -20.12 -12.35
CA ASN A 237 3.14 -20.14 -11.70
C ASN A 237 1.90 -20.06 -12.64
N PHE A 238 2.03 -20.17 -13.95
CA PHE A 238 0.86 -20.22 -14.80
C PHE A 238 0.46 -21.68 -15.07
N ASN A 239 -0.54 -22.17 -14.33
CA ASN A 239 -1.17 -23.46 -14.62
C ASN A 239 -2.57 -23.20 -15.22
N PRO A 240 -2.73 -23.28 -16.56
CA PRO A 240 -4.02 -23.03 -17.20
C PRO A 240 -5.10 -24.05 -16.83
N LYS A 241 -4.73 -25.15 -16.13
CA LYS A 241 -5.65 -26.15 -15.61
C LYS A 241 -6.03 -25.97 -14.14
N LYS A 242 -5.37 -25.11 -13.40
CA LYS A 242 -5.89 -24.64 -12.13
C LYS A 242 -6.78 -23.44 -12.41
N LYS A 243 -8.08 -23.65 -12.41
CA LYS A 243 -9.02 -22.55 -12.19
C LYS A 243 -8.44 -21.76 -11.02
N LEU A 244 -8.08 -20.50 -11.27
CA LEU A 244 -7.83 -19.57 -10.17
C LEU A 244 -9.17 -19.47 -9.44
N ILE A 245 -9.25 -20.25 -8.37
CA ILE A 245 -10.28 -20.11 -7.36
C ILE A 245 -9.89 -18.91 -6.52
#